data_e799df93cc744c1ac02cfc8ed000bf8e
#
_entry.id   e799df93cc744c1ac02cfc8ed000bf8e
#
_cell.length_a   1.000
_cell.length_b   1.000
_cell.length_c   1.000
_cell.angle_alpha   90.00
_cell.angle_beta   90.00
_cell.angle_gamma   90.00
#
_symmetry.space_group_name_H-M   'P 1'
#
loop_
_entity.id
_entity.type
_entity.pdbx_description
1 polymer ?
#
loop_
_entity_poly.entity_id
_entity_poly.type
_entity_poly.pdbx_seq_one_letter_code
_entity_poly.pdbx_strand_id
1 'polypeptide(L)'
;MKNNRVTHIKLFSTNGAGVKNGKVASLNAEVQSTQSNIVTLQETHCTQKGKIKMDKTFVMFEAIRKRKGGGTLVAIHEDLNPKLIAEYDEEFELLVVEVDTADTSIRVISGYGPHKNWEEEKHLPFFIALETEIEKAELAGKSVLIELEANSKLGPNYISKDPHNITPNGTLLAGIIERHTLVVGNGSDRCVGTITRKKSNKK
;
A
#
# COMPACT_ATOMS: atom_id res chain seq x y z
N MET A 1 10.78 -29.41 12.56
CA MET A 1 9.67 -28.52 12.12
C MET A 1 9.80 -28.39 10.61
N LYS A 2 8.79 -28.74 9.81
CA LYS A 2 8.82 -28.52 8.36
C LYS A 2 8.62 -27.02 8.15
N ASN A 3 9.67 -26.32 7.72
CA ASN A 3 9.54 -24.96 7.21
C ASN A 3 8.71 -25.01 5.92
N ASN A 4 7.40 -24.89 6.02
CA ASN A 4 6.54 -24.62 4.87
C ASN A 4 6.80 -23.17 4.45
N ARG A 5 7.89 -22.94 3.70
CA ARG A 5 8.18 -21.61 3.16
C ARG A 5 7.12 -21.27 2.14
N VAL A 6 6.52 -20.10 2.28
CA VAL A 6 5.51 -19.56 1.38
C VAL A 6 6.15 -19.34 -0.01
N THR A 7 5.61 -19.99 -1.03
CA THR A 7 6.08 -19.87 -2.42
C THR A 7 5.30 -18.87 -3.25
N HIS A 8 4.11 -18.47 -2.77
CA HIS A 8 3.22 -17.56 -3.49
C HIS A 8 2.73 -16.44 -2.57
N ILE A 9 2.88 -15.20 -3.05
CA ILE A 9 2.29 -14.04 -2.41
C ILE A 9 0.91 -13.79 -3.01
N LYS A 10 -0.09 -13.69 -2.15
CA LYS A 10 -1.42 -13.22 -2.47
C LYS A 10 -1.69 -11.94 -1.69
N LEU A 11 -1.76 -10.84 -2.41
CA LEU A 11 -2.01 -9.52 -1.87
C LEU A 11 -3.49 -9.17 -1.92
N PHE A 12 -4.00 -8.66 -0.83
CA PHE A 12 -5.28 -7.96 -0.75
C PHE A 12 -5.01 -6.49 -0.41
N SER A 13 -5.42 -5.59 -1.28
CA SER A 13 -5.27 -4.15 -1.06
C SER A 13 -6.62 -3.44 -1.21
N THR A 14 -6.94 -2.55 -0.27
CA THR A 14 -8.17 -1.77 -0.35
C THR A 14 -8.04 -0.43 0.37
N ASN A 15 -8.78 0.57 -0.15
CA ASN A 15 -9.00 1.82 0.59
C ASN A 15 -10.07 1.58 1.65
N GLY A 16 -9.70 1.74 2.93
CA GLY A 16 -10.56 1.49 4.07
C GLY A 16 -11.72 2.47 4.21
N ALA A 17 -11.59 3.70 3.68
CA ALA A 17 -12.56 4.79 3.82
C ALA A 17 -13.12 4.90 5.25
N GLY A 18 -12.23 4.80 6.24
CA GLY A 18 -12.55 4.70 7.67
C GLY A 18 -13.01 3.28 8.07
N VAL A 19 -12.10 2.52 8.67
CA VAL A 19 -12.40 1.15 9.12
C VAL A 19 -13.15 1.20 10.44
N LYS A 20 -14.46 0.99 10.41
CA LYS A 20 -15.32 0.82 11.59
C LYS A 20 -15.50 -0.67 11.90
N ASN A 21 -15.88 -1.00 13.13
CA ASN A 21 -15.97 -2.40 13.62
C ASN A 21 -16.69 -3.37 12.67
N GLY A 22 -17.79 -2.97 12.03
CA GLY A 22 -18.51 -3.82 11.06
C GLY A 22 -17.70 -4.13 9.78
N LYS A 23 -16.84 -3.20 9.34
CA LYS A 23 -15.99 -3.41 8.18
C LYS A 23 -14.83 -4.38 8.45
N VAL A 24 -14.34 -4.46 9.68
CA VAL A 24 -13.26 -5.38 10.05
C VAL A 24 -13.69 -6.83 9.87
N ALA A 25 -14.92 -7.18 10.26
CA ALA A 25 -15.44 -8.53 10.07
C ALA A 25 -15.54 -8.91 8.57
N SER A 26 -16.08 -7.99 7.74
CA SER A 26 -16.14 -8.19 6.29
C SER A 26 -14.75 -8.31 5.67
N LEU A 27 -13.80 -7.49 6.11
CA LEU A 27 -12.41 -7.55 5.67
C LEU A 27 -11.78 -8.92 5.98
N ASN A 28 -11.93 -9.40 7.23
CA ASN A 28 -11.40 -10.70 7.60
C ASN A 28 -12.01 -11.83 6.76
N ALA A 29 -13.31 -11.80 6.51
CA ALA A 29 -14.00 -12.80 5.67
C ALA A 29 -13.44 -12.77 4.22
N GLU A 30 -13.19 -11.58 3.68
CA GLU A 30 -12.67 -11.43 2.33
C GLU A 30 -11.20 -11.89 2.22
N VAL A 31 -10.36 -11.53 3.19
CA VAL A 31 -8.98 -12.00 3.30
C VAL A 31 -8.91 -13.53 3.39
N GLN A 32 -9.78 -14.14 4.19
CA GLN A 32 -9.90 -15.60 4.28
C GLN A 32 -10.35 -16.24 2.96
N SER A 33 -11.37 -15.67 2.29
CA SER A 33 -11.89 -16.21 1.04
C SER A 33 -10.87 -16.14 -0.10
N THR A 34 -10.05 -15.09 -0.13
CA THR A 34 -8.98 -14.92 -1.12
C THR A 34 -7.69 -15.65 -0.72
N GLN A 35 -7.59 -16.15 0.50
CA GLN A 35 -6.38 -16.74 1.07
C GLN A 35 -5.18 -15.79 0.95
N SER A 36 -5.40 -14.50 1.13
CA SER A 36 -4.34 -13.50 1.05
C SER A 36 -3.42 -13.59 2.25
N ASN A 37 -2.12 -13.48 2.02
CA ASN A 37 -1.10 -13.52 3.07
C ASN A 37 -0.42 -12.17 3.29
N ILE A 38 -0.70 -11.18 2.45
CA ILE A 38 -0.38 -9.77 2.65
C ILE A 38 -1.66 -8.97 2.47
N VAL A 39 -1.94 -8.07 3.41
CA VAL A 39 -3.08 -7.16 3.39
C VAL A 39 -2.59 -5.74 3.59
N THR A 40 -2.99 -4.84 2.72
CA THR A 40 -2.70 -3.40 2.85
C THR A 40 -4.00 -2.61 2.87
N LEU A 41 -4.11 -1.70 3.82
CA LEU A 41 -5.25 -0.80 3.94
C LEU A 41 -4.77 0.64 3.96
N GLN A 42 -5.36 1.47 3.12
CA GLN A 42 -5.17 2.91 3.12
C GLN A 42 -6.45 3.59 3.64
N GLU A 43 -6.37 4.85 4.06
CA GLU A 43 -7.49 5.60 4.67
C GLU A 43 -8.15 4.85 5.84
N THR A 44 -7.36 4.27 6.73
CA THR A 44 -7.90 3.55 7.91
C THR A 44 -8.66 4.47 8.84
N HIS A 45 -8.34 5.77 8.84
CA HIS A 45 -8.86 6.79 9.74
C HIS A 45 -8.68 6.46 11.23
N CYS A 46 -7.74 5.57 11.55
CA CYS A 46 -7.39 5.25 12.92
C CYS A 46 -6.52 6.35 13.53
N THR A 47 -6.84 6.77 14.74
CA THR A 47 -6.09 7.73 15.53
C THR A 47 -5.28 7.08 16.65
N GLN A 48 -5.39 5.77 16.79
CA GLN A 48 -4.66 4.96 17.76
C GLN A 48 -4.36 3.60 17.13
N LYS A 49 -3.14 3.09 17.35
CA LYS A 49 -2.74 1.74 16.94
C LYS A 49 -3.56 0.68 17.66
N GLY A 50 -3.73 -0.49 17.02
CA GLY A 50 -4.42 -1.65 17.59
C GLY A 50 -5.95 -1.58 17.60
N LYS A 51 -6.55 -0.58 16.94
CA LYS A 51 -8.02 -0.53 16.77
C LYS A 51 -8.57 -1.49 15.74
N ILE A 52 -7.81 -1.75 14.69
CA ILE A 52 -8.14 -2.75 13.69
C ILE A 52 -7.56 -4.08 14.20
N LYS A 53 -8.38 -5.12 14.23
CA LYS A 53 -7.95 -6.45 14.64
C LYS A 53 -8.21 -7.42 13.51
N MET A 54 -7.16 -7.96 12.95
CA MET A 54 -7.23 -9.07 12.02
C MET A 54 -7.11 -10.41 12.75
N ASP A 55 -7.19 -11.51 12.00
CA ASP A 55 -6.89 -12.82 12.53
C ASP A 55 -5.51 -12.81 13.22
N LYS A 56 -5.39 -13.53 14.33
CA LYS A 56 -4.16 -13.57 15.16
C LYS A 56 -2.92 -14.14 14.44
N THR A 57 -3.10 -14.78 13.30
CA THR A 57 -2.01 -15.26 12.44
C THR A 57 -1.35 -14.13 11.63
N PHE A 58 -1.93 -12.93 11.67
CA PHE A 58 -1.35 -11.75 11.02
C PHE A 58 -0.61 -10.87 12.01
N VAL A 59 0.61 -10.51 11.66
CA VAL A 59 1.40 -9.45 12.31
C VAL A 59 1.01 -8.13 11.65
N MET A 60 0.64 -7.14 12.45
CA MET A 60 0.12 -5.86 11.96
C MET A 60 1.09 -4.72 12.23
N PHE A 61 1.25 -3.85 11.24
CA PHE A 61 2.00 -2.61 11.30
C PHE A 61 1.07 -1.46 10.89
N GLU A 62 1.07 -0.37 11.65
CA GLU A 62 0.15 0.74 11.46
C GLU A 62 0.91 2.06 11.52
N ALA A 63 0.83 2.85 10.45
CA ALA A 63 1.15 4.27 10.49
C ALA A 63 -0.14 5.06 10.62
N ILE A 64 -0.32 5.72 11.75
CA ILE A 64 -1.53 6.43 12.12
C ILE A 64 -1.35 7.93 11.94
N ARG A 65 -2.42 8.60 11.51
CA ARG A 65 -2.42 10.04 11.41
C ARG A 65 -3.07 10.67 12.64
N LYS A 66 -2.39 11.65 13.24
CA LYS A 66 -2.95 12.47 14.34
C LYS A 66 -4.08 13.40 13.88
N ARG A 67 -4.25 13.59 12.55
CA ARG A 67 -5.28 14.44 11.95
C ARG A 67 -6.42 13.59 11.38
N LYS A 68 -7.56 14.23 11.04
CA LYS A 68 -8.68 13.54 10.39
C LYS A 68 -8.31 13.06 8.99
N GLY A 69 -8.64 11.81 8.68
CA GLY A 69 -8.34 11.13 7.39
C GLY A 69 -6.97 10.47 7.38
N GLY A 70 -6.65 9.75 6.31
CA GLY A 70 -5.39 9.04 6.13
C GLY A 70 -5.22 7.81 7.01
N GLY A 71 -3.97 7.46 7.28
CA GLY A 71 -3.58 6.24 7.99
C GLY A 71 -3.43 5.05 7.04
N THR A 72 -2.36 4.27 7.23
CA THR A 72 -2.13 3.02 6.49
C THR A 72 -1.86 1.86 7.45
N LEU A 73 -2.23 0.67 7.02
CA LEU A 73 -1.98 -0.58 7.74
C LEU A 73 -1.42 -1.62 6.77
N VAL A 74 -0.43 -2.35 7.24
CA VAL A 74 0.08 -3.57 6.59
C VAL A 74 -0.09 -4.71 7.57
N ALA A 75 -0.83 -5.75 7.17
CA ALA A 75 -0.95 -6.98 7.93
C ALA A 75 -0.37 -8.13 7.09
N ILE A 76 0.49 -8.91 7.68
CA ILE A 76 1.24 -9.96 6.99
C ILE A 76 1.16 -11.24 7.80
N HIS A 77 0.83 -12.35 7.12
CA HIS A 77 0.79 -13.66 7.76
C HIS A 77 2.15 -14.01 8.37
N GLU A 78 2.15 -14.54 9.58
CA GLU A 78 3.37 -14.81 10.36
C GLU A 78 4.38 -15.75 9.66
N ASP A 79 3.90 -16.65 8.80
CA ASP A 79 4.75 -17.55 8.01
C ASP A 79 5.71 -16.83 7.06
N LEU A 80 5.44 -15.56 6.74
CA LEU A 80 6.32 -14.69 5.94
C LEU A 80 7.39 -13.96 6.78
N ASN A 81 7.47 -14.24 8.09
CA ASN A 81 8.46 -13.65 8.99
C ASN A 81 8.59 -12.11 8.86
N PRO A 82 7.49 -11.36 9.00
CA PRO A 82 7.51 -9.93 8.70
C PRO A 82 8.33 -9.13 9.70
N LYS A 83 9.08 -8.15 9.19
CA LYS A 83 9.91 -7.23 9.97
C LYS A 83 9.62 -5.79 9.57
N LEU A 84 9.30 -4.93 10.51
CA LEU A 84 9.20 -3.49 10.27
C LEU A 84 10.60 -2.93 9.99
N ILE A 85 10.75 -2.27 8.86
CA ILE A 85 12.00 -1.62 8.43
C ILE A 85 11.95 -0.13 8.65
N ALA A 86 10.85 0.52 8.27
CA ALA A 86 10.64 1.94 8.49
C ALA A 86 9.16 2.27 8.65
N GLU A 87 8.89 3.29 9.44
CA GLU A 87 7.56 3.87 9.66
C GLU A 87 7.68 5.39 9.59
N TYR A 88 6.85 6.01 8.77
CA TYR A 88 6.70 7.45 8.63
C TYR A 88 5.25 7.78 8.99
N ASP A 89 5.02 8.55 10.05
CA ASP A 89 3.67 8.88 10.55
C ASP A 89 3.49 10.35 10.99
N GLU A 90 4.51 11.19 10.83
CA GLU A 90 4.45 12.59 11.26
C GLU A 90 3.86 13.51 10.19
N GLU A 91 4.44 13.54 9.01
CA GLU A 91 4.05 14.41 7.90
C GLU A 91 3.18 13.67 6.88
N PHE A 92 3.48 12.42 6.63
CA PHE A 92 2.78 11.51 5.71
C PHE A 92 2.83 10.09 6.26
N GLU A 93 2.02 9.21 5.71
CA GLU A 93 1.99 7.82 6.15
C GLU A 93 2.65 6.90 5.13
N LEU A 94 3.75 6.26 5.54
CA LEU A 94 4.42 5.22 4.76
C LEU A 94 4.92 4.13 5.71
N LEU A 95 4.64 2.89 5.38
CA LEU A 95 5.13 1.70 6.07
C LEU A 95 6.01 0.89 5.14
N VAL A 96 7.14 0.46 5.66
CA VAL A 96 8.08 -0.41 4.95
C VAL A 96 8.30 -1.66 5.78
N VAL A 97 7.84 -2.79 5.26
CA VAL A 97 7.92 -4.10 5.93
C VAL A 97 8.68 -5.07 5.03
N GLU A 98 9.60 -5.79 5.60
CA GLU A 98 10.32 -6.86 4.89
C GLU A 98 9.67 -8.20 5.20
N VAL A 99 9.54 -9.04 4.19
CA VAL A 99 9.00 -10.40 4.30
C VAL A 99 9.94 -11.40 3.62
N ASP A 100 9.98 -12.60 4.16
CA ASP A 100 10.77 -13.70 3.60
C ASP A 100 9.86 -14.69 2.88
N THR A 101 10.15 -14.97 1.61
CA THR A 101 9.55 -16.07 0.85
C THR A 101 10.51 -17.26 0.78
N ALA A 102 10.11 -18.33 0.09
CA ALA A 102 11.00 -19.48 -0.12
C ALA A 102 12.27 -19.10 -0.89
N ASP A 103 12.17 -18.18 -1.82
CA ASP A 103 13.21 -17.91 -2.82
C ASP A 103 13.90 -16.55 -2.62
N THR A 104 13.23 -15.58 -1.98
CA THR A 104 13.74 -14.22 -1.85
C THR A 104 13.10 -13.48 -0.68
N SER A 105 13.72 -12.37 -0.28
CA SER A 105 13.07 -11.37 0.58
C SER A 105 12.47 -10.26 -0.26
N ILE A 106 11.28 -9.80 0.13
CA ILE A 106 10.55 -8.75 -0.56
C ILE A 106 10.32 -7.60 0.42
N ARG A 107 10.50 -6.38 -0.06
CA ARG A 107 10.14 -5.17 0.66
C ARG A 107 8.75 -4.72 0.26
N VAL A 108 7.82 -4.79 1.19
CA VAL A 108 6.44 -4.31 1.03
C VAL A 108 6.41 -2.86 1.51
N ILE A 109 6.04 -1.95 0.61
CA ILE A 109 5.91 -0.52 0.89
C ILE A 109 4.43 -0.16 0.73
N SER A 110 3.80 0.30 1.79
CA SER A 110 2.40 0.75 1.78
C SER A 110 2.28 2.16 2.28
N GLY A 111 1.51 3.00 1.57
CA GLY A 111 1.41 4.39 1.94
C GLY A 111 0.14 5.09 1.49
N TYR A 112 -0.09 6.24 2.12
CA TYR A 112 -1.13 7.19 1.75
C TYR A 112 -0.49 8.50 1.29
N GLY A 113 -0.51 8.70 -0.01
CA GLY A 113 0.11 9.83 -0.67
C GLY A 113 -0.61 11.15 -0.42
N PRO A 114 0.08 12.27 -0.64
CA PRO A 114 -0.44 13.60 -0.44
C PRO A 114 -1.70 13.85 -1.28
N HIS A 115 -2.73 14.44 -0.66
CA HIS A 115 -3.93 14.82 -1.38
C HIS A 115 -3.69 16.12 -2.16
N LYS A 116 -4.34 16.28 -3.31
CA LYS A 116 -4.20 17.43 -4.22
C LYS A 116 -4.40 18.82 -3.56
N ASN A 117 -5.06 18.86 -2.41
CA ASN A 117 -5.31 20.10 -1.66
C ASN A 117 -4.19 20.42 -0.65
N TRP A 118 -3.14 19.61 -0.60
CA TRP A 118 -2.00 19.93 0.24
C TRP A 118 -1.12 20.95 -0.47
N GLU A 119 -0.38 21.73 0.31
CA GLU A 119 0.64 22.62 -0.19
C GLU A 119 1.70 21.83 -0.96
N GLU A 120 2.16 22.34 -2.08
CA GLU A 120 3.07 21.64 -2.98
C GLU A 120 4.35 21.17 -2.27
N GLU A 121 4.84 21.97 -1.33
CA GLU A 121 6.00 21.66 -0.49
C GLU A 121 5.84 20.37 0.34
N LYS A 122 4.60 19.94 0.62
CA LYS A 122 4.31 18.71 1.38
C LYS A 122 4.20 17.47 0.50
N HIS A 123 4.22 17.63 -0.81
CA HIS A 123 4.13 16.50 -1.74
C HIS A 123 5.50 15.83 -1.91
N LEU A 124 6.53 16.62 -2.13
CA LEU A 124 7.87 16.13 -2.43
C LEU A 124 8.47 15.22 -1.36
N PRO A 125 8.37 15.51 -0.03
CA PRO A 125 8.91 14.64 1.01
C PRO A 125 8.38 13.20 0.96
N PHE A 126 7.10 13.00 0.64
CA PHE A 126 6.53 11.67 0.49
C PHE A 126 7.19 10.88 -0.65
N PHE A 127 7.35 11.50 -1.82
CA PHE A 127 7.93 10.83 -2.98
C PHE A 127 9.43 10.61 -2.82
N ILE A 128 10.15 11.52 -2.15
CA ILE A 128 11.56 11.31 -1.78
C ILE A 128 11.69 10.11 -0.82
N ALA A 129 10.85 10.03 0.20
CA ALA A 129 10.89 8.90 1.13
C ALA A 129 10.56 7.57 0.43
N LEU A 130 9.52 7.57 -0.44
CA LEU A 130 9.16 6.40 -1.24
C LEU A 130 10.34 5.93 -2.10
N GLU A 131 10.95 6.83 -2.85
CA GLU A 131 12.07 6.51 -3.74
C GLU A 131 13.29 6.04 -2.95
N THR A 132 13.62 6.72 -1.84
CA THR A 132 14.70 6.31 -0.94
C THR A 132 14.53 4.87 -0.43
N GLU A 133 13.31 4.45 -0.08
CA GLU A 133 13.07 3.10 0.40
C GLU A 133 13.12 2.05 -0.73
N ILE A 134 12.76 2.43 -1.96
CA ILE A 134 12.96 1.60 -3.16
C ILE A 134 14.46 1.41 -3.41
N GLU A 135 15.24 2.48 -3.46
CA GLU A 135 16.69 2.43 -3.65
C GLU A 135 17.39 1.55 -2.61
N LYS A 136 17.02 1.69 -1.33
CA LYS A 136 17.54 0.83 -0.25
C LYS A 136 17.21 -0.64 -0.46
N ALA A 137 16.03 -0.96 -1.00
CA ALA A 137 15.66 -2.33 -1.32
C ALA A 137 16.49 -2.88 -2.46
N GLU A 138 16.64 -2.11 -3.54
CA GLU A 138 17.43 -2.47 -4.73
C GLU A 138 18.91 -2.68 -4.38
N LEU A 139 19.51 -1.77 -3.60
CA LEU A 139 20.87 -1.91 -3.11
C LEU A 139 21.07 -3.16 -2.25
N ALA A 140 20.04 -3.59 -1.54
CA ALA A 140 20.03 -4.82 -0.77
C ALA A 140 19.70 -6.08 -1.61
N GLY A 141 19.52 -5.95 -2.94
CA GLY A 141 19.16 -7.06 -3.84
C GLY A 141 17.76 -7.60 -3.61
N LYS A 142 16.83 -6.78 -3.11
CA LYS A 142 15.47 -7.19 -2.77
C LYS A 142 14.46 -6.71 -3.80
N SER A 143 13.46 -7.52 -4.05
CA SER A 143 12.28 -7.09 -4.82
C SER A 143 11.42 -6.13 -3.99
N VAL A 144 10.69 -5.25 -4.67
CA VAL A 144 9.73 -4.34 -4.02
C VAL A 144 8.30 -4.67 -4.45
N LEU A 145 7.37 -4.56 -3.50
CA LEU A 145 5.93 -4.57 -3.72
C LEU A 145 5.36 -3.29 -3.14
N ILE A 146 4.77 -2.45 -3.99
CA ILE A 146 4.34 -1.10 -3.59
C ILE A 146 2.83 -0.99 -3.71
N GLU A 147 2.17 -0.63 -2.62
CA GLU A 147 0.72 -0.43 -2.52
C GLU A 147 0.40 0.95 -1.97
N LEU A 148 -0.10 1.82 -2.83
CA LEU A 148 -0.34 3.23 -2.50
C LEU A 148 -1.77 3.67 -2.82
N GLU A 149 -2.39 4.41 -1.90
CA GLU A 149 -3.39 5.40 -2.27
C GLU A 149 -2.64 6.69 -2.64
N ALA A 150 -2.20 6.76 -3.90
CA ALA A 150 -1.27 7.80 -4.32
C ALA A 150 -1.93 9.18 -4.54
N ASN A 151 -3.27 9.28 -4.49
CA ASN A 151 -4.02 10.50 -4.81
C ASN A 151 -3.55 11.16 -6.13
N SER A 152 -3.19 10.35 -7.11
CA SER A 152 -2.55 10.77 -8.34
C SER A 152 -3.21 10.17 -9.57
N LYS A 153 -3.02 10.81 -10.72
CA LYS A 153 -3.36 10.28 -12.04
C LYS A 153 -2.08 10.19 -12.84
N LEU A 154 -1.75 8.99 -13.30
CA LEU A 154 -0.50 8.68 -14.01
C LEU A 154 -0.54 8.96 -15.51
N GLY A 155 -1.72 9.24 -16.08
CA GLY A 155 -1.87 9.49 -17.52
C GLY A 155 -2.03 8.20 -18.35
N PRO A 156 -2.00 8.33 -19.69
CA PRO A 156 -2.42 7.26 -20.62
C PRO A 156 -1.47 6.07 -20.71
N ASN A 157 -0.19 6.28 -20.39
CA ASN A 157 0.81 5.19 -20.41
C ASN A 157 0.63 4.20 -19.29
N TYR A 158 -0.20 4.55 -18.33
CA TYR A 158 -0.59 3.73 -17.18
C TYR A 158 -2.12 3.57 -17.20
N ILE A 159 -2.76 3.10 -16.21
CA ILE A 159 -4.17 2.68 -16.21
C ILE A 159 -5.18 3.85 -16.15
N SER A 160 -4.90 5.01 -16.65
CA SER A 160 -5.84 6.11 -16.58
C SER A 160 -6.90 6.05 -17.67
N LYS A 161 -8.19 6.03 -17.29
CA LYS A 161 -9.30 6.24 -18.22
C LYS A 161 -9.39 7.69 -18.73
N ASP A 162 -8.58 8.58 -18.17
CA ASP A 162 -8.53 10.00 -18.52
C ASP A 162 -7.13 10.33 -19.05
N PRO A 163 -6.89 10.11 -20.35
CA PRO A 163 -5.57 10.19 -20.95
C PRO A 163 -4.95 11.60 -20.93
N HIS A 164 -5.74 12.63 -20.65
CA HIS A 164 -5.28 14.02 -20.75
C HIS A 164 -4.98 14.68 -19.40
N ASN A 165 -5.07 13.95 -18.29
CA ASN A 165 -5.04 14.56 -16.97
C ASN A 165 -4.01 13.89 -16.06
N ILE A 166 -2.72 14.22 -16.27
CA ILE A 166 -1.66 13.86 -15.33
C ILE A 166 -1.68 14.90 -14.21
N THR A 167 -1.69 14.44 -12.96
CA THR A 167 -1.56 15.34 -11.81
C THR A 167 -0.09 15.55 -11.45
N PRO A 168 0.28 16.63 -10.72
CA PRO A 168 1.66 16.82 -10.26
C PRO A 168 2.20 15.58 -9.52
N ASN A 169 1.43 15.01 -8.60
CA ASN A 169 1.76 13.74 -7.94
C ASN A 169 1.93 12.59 -8.93
N GLY A 170 1.11 12.55 -9.98
CA GLY A 170 1.20 11.55 -11.04
C GLY A 170 2.50 11.66 -11.82
N THR A 171 2.98 12.87 -12.08
CA THR A 171 4.27 13.11 -12.73
C THR A 171 5.43 12.61 -11.85
N LEU A 172 5.41 12.92 -10.55
CA LEU A 172 6.44 12.45 -9.61
C LEU A 172 6.44 10.92 -9.53
N LEU A 173 5.27 10.30 -9.38
CA LEU A 173 5.15 8.85 -9.30
C LEU A 173 5.55 8.16 -10.61
N ALA A 174 5.15 8.71 -11.76
CA ALA A 174 5.57 8.19 -13.07
C ALA A 174 7.09 8.19 -13.23
N GLY A 175 7.76 9.29 -12.82
CA GLY A 175 9.21 9.36 -12.81
C GLY A 175 9.88 8.29 -11.95
N ILE A 176 9.34 7.98 -10.77
CA ILE A 176 9.82 6.88 -9.92
C ILE A 176 9.62 5.54 -10.62
N ILE A 177 8.42 5.28 -11.18
CA ILE A 177 8.12 4.04 -11.90
C ILE A 177 9.13 3.81 -13.04
N GLU A 178 9.43 4.84 -13.80
CA GLU A 178 10.37 4.77 -14.93
C GLU A 178 11.82 4.53 -14.47
N ARG A 179 12.30 5.30 -13.50
CA ARG A 179 13.69 5.17 -12.99
C ARG A 179 13.98 3.79 -12.40
N HIS A 180 13.03 3.20 -11.71
CA HIS A 180 13.16 1.91 -11.03
C HIS A 180 12.57 0.75 -11.83
N THR A 181 12.16 0.98 -13.08
CA THR A 181 11.59 -0.06 -13.98
C THR A 181 10.44 -0.84 -13.30
N LEU A 182 9.60 -0.12 -12.55
CA LEU A 182 8.50 -0.72 -11.82
C LEU A 182 7.35 -1.10 -12.76
N VAL A 183 6.70 -2.22 -12.48
CA VAL A 183 5.52 -2.66 -13.22
C VAL A 183 4.26 -2.23 -12.48
N VAL A 184 3.38 -1.50 -13.16
CA VAL A 184 2.08 -1.11 -12.61
C VAL A 184 1.12 -2.30 -12.70
N GLY A 185 0.84 -2.92 -11.55
CA GLY A 185 0.01 -4.13 -11.46
C GLY A 185 -1.47 -3.90 -11.77
N ASN A 186 -2.00 -2.72 -11.42
CA ASN A 186 -3.42 -2.39 -11.65
C ASN A 186 -3.74 -2.45 -13.16
N GLY A 187 -4.63 -3.35 -13.57
CA GLY A 187 -4.98 -3.55 -14.98
C GLY A 187 -4.19 -4.62 -15.71
N SER A 188 -3.26 -5.30 -15.04
CA SER A 188 -2.68 -6.54 -15.53
C SER A 188 -3.63 -7.71 -15.32
N ASP A 189 -3.46 -8.79 -16.09
CA ASP A 189 -4.26 -10.03 -15.98
C ASP A 189 -4.14 -10.70 -14.59
N ARG A 190 -3.15 -10.30 -13.80
CA ARG A 190 -2.91 -10.80 -12.44
C ARG A 190 -3.62 -9.97 -11.36
N CYS A 191 -4.24 -8.85 -11.74
CA CYS A 191 -4.92 -7.95 -10.82
C CYS A 191 -6.42 -7.98 -11.05
N VAL A 192 -7.18 -8.38 -10.03
CA VAL A 192 -8.64 -8.32 -10.05
C VAL A 192 -9.09 -6.96 -9.55
N GLY A 193 -9.66 -6.14 -10.42
CA GLY A 193 -10.19 -4.83 -10.09
C GLY A 193 -9.38 -3.67 -10.69
N THR A 194 -9.85 -3.19 -11.82
CA THR A 194 -9.27 -2.02 -12.53
C THR A 194 -9.88 -0.69 -12.13
N ILE A 195 -10.99 -0.68 -11.39
CA ILE A 195 -11.70 0.53 -11.00
C ILE A 195 -11.39 0.83 -9.54
N THR A 196 -10.46 1.74 -9.31
CA THR A 196 -10.08 2.17 -7.97
C THR A 196 -11.10 3.14 -7.32
N ARG A 197 -11.97 3.77 -8.11
CA ARG A 197 -13.01 4.68 -7.60
C ARG A 197 -14.23 4.76 -8.52
N LYS A 198 -15.43 4.46 -7.99
CA LYS A 198 -16.71 4.86 -8.62
C LYS A 198 -17.13 6.23 -8.08
N LYS A 199 -17.38 7.23 -8.94
CA LYS A 199 -18.14 8.40 -8.53
C LYS A 199 -19.53 7.93 -8.11
N SER A 200 -19.93 8.16 -6.86
CA SER A 200 -21.34 8.07 -6.49
C SER A 200 -22.06 9.20 -7.21
N ASN A 201 -22.98 8.87 -8.11
CA ASN A 201 -23.95 9.85 -8.56
C ASN A 201 -24.79 10.24 -7.34
N LYS A 202 -24.47 11.35 -6.70
CA LYS A 202 -25.42 11.98 -5.79
C LYS A 202 -26.59 12.47 -6.67
N LYS A 203 -27.74 11.79 -6.57
CA LYS A 203 -29.02 12.35 -6.96
C LYS A 203 -29.41 13.45 -5.98
#